data_48e6732398f916eea05043aaedbbe8e0
#
_entry.id   48e6732398f916eea05043aaedbbe8e0
#
_cell.length_a   1.000
_cell.length_b   1.000
_cell.length_c   1.000
_cell.angle_alpha   90.00
_cell.angle_beta   90.00
_cell.angle_gamma   90.00
#
_symmetry.space_group_name_H-M   'P 1'
#
loop_
_entity.id
_entity.type
_entity.pdbx_description
1 polymer ?
#
loop_
_entity_poly.entity_id
_entity_poly.type
_entity_poly.pdbx_seq_one_letter_code
_entity_poly.pdbx_strand_id
1 'polypeptide(L)'
;MSAAILLLALYLLIFGFSAQDGESSGSFSQMISEKCVELLNSLSGGNWTEGFMREMAEYFEHPLRKLAHFSEYACMGILLYILWSQWIRKGRKLYLLIVLWVFCSAGLDELHQLFVPGRWCSFWDVLLDTCGGAFGMLLCIAAGKLTARRRRTPQQDRQGQQGEED
;
A
#
# COMPACT_ATOMS: atom_id res chain seq x y z
N MET A 1 15.89 -13.65 -3.71
CA MET A 1 15.02 -14.40 -4.63
C MET A 1 13.53 -14.19 -4.33
N SER A 2 13.09 -14.36 -3.10
CA SER A 2 11.66 -14.21 -2.71
C SER A 2 11.04 -12.82 -2.97
N ALA A 3 11.74 -11.72 -2.64
CA ALA A 3 11.20 -10.36 -2.84
C ALA A 3 10.99 -9.99 -4.33
N ALA A 4 11.86 -10.47 -5.22
CA ALA A 4 11.70 -10.24 -6.66
C ALA A 4 10.51 -11.02 -7.23
N ILE A 5 10.28 -12.25 -6.77
CA ILE A 5 9.12 -13.07 -7.18
C ILE A 5 7.83 -12.41 -6.68
N LEU A 6 7.81 -11.95 -5.42
CA LEU A 6 6.66 -11.25 -4.85
C LEU A 6 6.38 -9.93 -5.58
N LEU A 7 7.42 -9.19 -5.97
CA LEU A 7 7.27 -7.97 -6.75
C LEU A 7 6.67 -8.26 -8.13
N LEU A 8 7.14 -9.31 -8.82
CA LEU A 8 6.57 -9.75 -10.10
C LEU A 8 5.10 -10.16 -9.94
N ALA A 9 4.78 -10.95 -8.92
CA ALA A 9 3.41 -11.36 -8.62
C ALA A 9 2.51 -10.15 -8.35
N LEU A 10 3.02 -9.14 -7.61
CA LEU A 10 2.30 -7.90 -7.34
C LEU A 10 2.05 -7.11 -8.64
N TYR A 11 3.03 -7.01 -9.55
CA TYR A 11 2.81 -6.38 -10.85
C TYR A 11 1.72 -7.08 -11.67
N LEU A 12 1.73 -8.41 -11.70
CA LEU A 12 0.69 -9.17 -12.39
C LEU A 12 -0.68 -8.95 -11.77
N LEU A 13 -0.75 -8.81 -10.45
CA LEU A 13 -1.99 -8.52 -9.73
C LEU A 13 -2.50 -7.11 -10.05
N ILE A 14 -1.67 -6.07 -9.93
CA ILE A 14 -2.02 -4.68 -10.25
C ILE A 14 -2.48 -4.59 -11.71
N PHE A 15 -1.69 -5.13 -12.64
CA PHE A 15 -2.03 -5.13 -14.07
C PHE A 15 -3.34 -5.89 -14.34
N GLY A 16 -3.57 -7.04 -13.67
CA GLY A 16 -4.79 -7.81 -13.80
C GLY A 16 -6.04 -7.05 -13.33
N PHE A 17 -5.96 -6.32 -12.22
CA PHE A 17 -7.05 -5.46 -11.74
C PHE A 17 -7.22 -4.21 -12.60
N SER A 18 -6.14 -3.65 -13.06
CA SER A 18 -6.14 -2.47 -13.94
C SER A 18 -6.70 -2.77 -15.33
N ALA A 19 -6.56 -4.00 -15.82
CA ALA A 19 -7.10 -4.45 -17.10
C ALA A 19 -8.60 -4.76 -17.06
N GLN A 20 -9.23 -4.83 -15.89
CA GLN A 20 -10.67 -5.02 -15.79
C GLN A 20 -11.41 -3.76 -16.26
N ASP A 21 -12.50 -3.93 -17.02
CA ASP A 21 -13.36 -2.83 -17.42
C ASP A 21 -13.98 -2.11 -16.21
N GLY A 22 -14.45 -0.88 -16.41
CA GLY A 22 -14.98 -0.05 -15.34
C GLY A 22 -16.19 -0.68 -14.63
N GLU A 23 -17.01 -1.46 -15.34
CA GLU A 23 -18.19 -2.13 -14.80
C GLU A 23 -17.81 -3.32 -13.91
N SER A 24 -16.92 -4.20 -14.37
CA SER A 24 -16.42 -5.35 -13.60
C SER A 24 -15.65 -4.93 -12.36
N SER A 25 -14.79 -3.91 -12.49
CA SER A 25 -14.03 -3.36 -11.36
C SER A 25 -14.95 -2.66 -10.37
N GLY A 26 -15.98 -1.94 -10.84
CA GLY A 26 -17.02 -1.32 -10.02
C GLY A 26 -17.81 -2.35 -9.23
N SER A 27 -18.27 -3.42 -9.87
CA SER A 27 -19.05 -4.48 -9.21
C SER A 27 -18.26 -5.18 -8.09
N PHE A 28 -16.96 -5.41 -8.27
CA PHE A 28 -16.11 -6.00 -7.24
C PHE A 28 -15.92 -5.07 -6.03
N SER A 29 -15.61 -3.79 -6.28
CA SER A 29 -15.47 -2.81 -5.20
C SER A 29 -16.79 -2.53 -4.49
N GLN A 30 -17.93 -2.57 -5.19
CA GLN A 30 -19.26 -2.46 -4.61
C GLN A 30 -19.57 -3.64 -3.70
N MET A 31 -19.30 -4.88 -4.13
CA MET A 31 -19.48 -6.07 -3.29
C MET A 31 -18.68 -5.98 -1.98
N ILE A 32 -17.44 -5.49 -2.03
CA ILE A 32 -16.63 -5.29 -0.81
C ILE A 32 -17.25 -4.19 0.05
N SER A 33 -17.69 -3.08 -0.55
CA SER A 33 -18.33 -1.97 0.15
C SER A 33 -19.61 -2.43 0.86
N GLU A 34 -20.46 -3.20 0.21
CA GLU A 34 -21.66 -3.79 0.80
C GLU A 34 -21.33 -4.65 2.03
N LYS A 35 -20.31 -5.52 1.93
CA LYS A 35 -19.85 -6.33 3.06
C LYS A 35 -19.29 -5.50 4.23
N CYS A 36 -18.57 -4.42 3.94
CA CYS A 36 -18.11 -3.49 4.96
C CYS A 36 -19.28 -2.81 5.67
N VAL A 37 -20.29 -2.37 4.93
CA VAL A 37 -21.50 -1.72 5.47
C VAL A 37 -22.34 -2.71 6.28
N GLU A 38 -22.52 -3.96 5.82
CA GLU A 38 -23.17 -5.01 6.58
C GLU A 38 -22.48 -5.25 7.94
N LEU A 39 -21.15 -5.32 7.92
CA LEU A 39 -20.36 -5.47 9.16
C LEU A 39 -20.55 -4.27 10.10
N LEU A 40 -20.47 -3.05 9.58
CA LEU A 40 -20.69 -1.82 10.35
C LEU A 40 -22.10 -1.78 10.94
N ASN A 41 -23.13 -2.14 10.17
CA ASN A 41 -24.49 -2.25 10.66
C ASN A 41 -24.60 -3.26 11.82
N SER A 42 -24.01 -4.43 11.66
CA SER A 42 -23.98 -5.47 12.71
C SER A 42 -23.32 -4.97 13.98
N LEU A 43 -22.18 -4.25 13.88
CA LEU A 43 -21.44 -3.71 15.02
C LEU A 43 -22.17 -2.53 15.68
N SER A 44 -23.01 -1.80 14.93
CA SER A 44 -23.78 -0.64 15.44
C SER A 44 -25.16 -1.00 16.01
N GLY A 45 -25.50 -2.30 16.05
CA GLY A 45 -26.76 -2.77 16.63
C GLY A 45 -27.80 -3.24 15.61
N GLY A 46 -27.48 -3.28 14.31
CA GLY A 46 -28.30 -3.93 13.27
C GLY A 46 -29.59 -3.21 12.87
N ASN A 47 -29.68 -1.89 13.12
CA ASN A 47 -30.94 -1.13 12.96
C ASN A 47 -31.00 -0.29 11.68
N TRP A 48 -30.05 -0.45 10.74
CA TRP A 48 -30.02 0.34 9.52
C TRP A 48 -31.02 -0.24 8.50
N THR A 49 -31.69 0.66 7.77
CA THR A 49 -32.58 0.23 6.68
C THR A 49 -31.75 -0.22 5.46
N GLU A 50 -32.32 -1.11 4.64
CA GLU A 50 -31.65 -1.56 3.39
C GLU A 50 -31.30 -0.40 2.47
N GLY A 51 -32.18 0.61 2.37
CA GLY A 51 -31.95 1.81 1.57
C GLY A 51 -30.72 2.59 2.06
N PHE A 52 -30.58 2.80 3.37
CA PHE A 52 -29.43 3.47 3.96
C PHE A 52 -28.14 2.68 3.78
N MET A 53 -28.18 1.35 3.96
CA MET A 53 -27.00 0.49 3.73
C MET A 53 -26.52 0.55 2.28
N ARG A 54 -27.45 0.56 1.32
CA ARG A 54 -27.12 0.67 -0.10
C ARG A 54 -26.50 2.01 -0.45
N GLU A 55 -27.06 3.11 0.04
CA GLU A 55 -26.52 4.47 -0.16
C GLU A 55 -25.09 4.59 0.43
N MET A 56 -24.89 4.05 1.63
CA MET A 56 -23.57 4.00 2.26
C MET A 56 -22.59 3.14 1.47
N ALA A 57 -23.02 2.00 0.92
CA ALA A 57 -22.15 1.15 0.10
C ALA A 57 -21.72 1.85 -1.19
N GLU A 58 -22.62 2.53 -1.87
CA GLU A 58 -22.30 3.35 -3.05
C GLU A 58 -21.33 4.50 -2.71
N TYR A 59 -21.51 5.14 -1.55
CA TYR A 59 -20.62 6.20 -1.09
C TYR A 59 -19.19 5.70 -0.79
N PHE A 60 -19.05 4.52 -0.18
CA PHE A 60 -17.76 3.94 0.17
C PHE A 60 -17.05 3.22 -0.97
N GLU A 61 -17.72 2.88 -2.06
CA GLU A 61 -17.16 2.13 -3.18
C GLU A 61 -15.91 2.80 -3.74
N HIS A 62 -15.99 4.07 -4.09
CA HIS A 62 -14.88 4.81 -4.67
C HIS A 62 -13.69 5.04 -3.71
N PRO A 63 -13.86 5.46 -2.44
CA PRO A 63 -12.79 5.49 -1.45
C PRO A 63 -12.12 4.15 -1.21
N LEU A 64 -12.87 3.05 -1.16
CA LEU A 64 -12.33 1.71 -0.96
C LEU A 64 -11.45 1.28 -2.14
N ARG A 65 -11.87 1.57 -3.36
CA ARG A 65 -11.06 1.32 -4.56
C ARG A 65 -9.73 2.08 -4.50
N LYS A 66 -9.77 3.36 -4.15
CA LYS A 66 -8.55 4.17 -3.98
C LYS A 66 -7.65 3.66 -2.87
N LEU A 67 -8.22 3.18 -1.76
CA LEU A 67 -7.47 2.58 -0.66
C LEU A 67 -6.80 1.27 -1.08
N ALA A 68 -7.46 0.47 -1.92
CA ALA A 68 -6.88 -0.75 -2.48
C ALA A 68 -5.65 -0.42 -3.32
N HIS A 69 -5.73 0.50 -4.30
CA HIS A 69 -4.59 0.95 -5.10
C HIS A 69 -3.46 1.51 -4.23
N PHE A 70 -3.77 2.40 -3.29
CA PHE A 70 -2.77 2.91 -2.34
C PHE A 70 -2.04 1.78 -1.61
N SER A 71 -2.78 0.74 -1.19
CA SER A 71 -2.21 -0.40 -0.46
C SER A 71 -1.34 -1.29 -1.35
N GLU A 72 -1.74 -1.52 -2.59
CA GLU A 72 -0.96 -2.25 -3.59
C GLU A 72 0.38 -1.56 -3.86
N TYR A 73 0.36 -0.25 -4.07
CA TYR A 73 1.57 0.53 -4.27
C TYR A 73 2.40 0.68 -2.98
N ALA A 74 1.79 0.66 -1.79
CA ALA A 74 2.52 0.58 -0.54
C ALA A 74 3.29 -0.74 -0.42
N CYS A 75 2.69 -1.87 -0.79
CA CYS A 75 3.37 -3.15 -0.89
C CYS A 75 4.53 -3.11 -1.92
N MET A 76 4.34 -2.45 -3.07
CA MET A 76 5.39 -2.23 -4.05
C MET A 76 6.58 -1.47 -3.44
N GLY A 77 6.33 -0.38 -2.74
CA GLY A 77 7.37 0.40 -2.06
C GLY A 77 8.15 -0.40 -1.02
N ILE A 78 7.47 -1.26 -0.25
CA ILE A 78 8.10 -2.20 0.70
C ILE A 78 9.02 -3.18 -0.04
N LEU A 79 8.53 -3.83 -1.09
CA LEU A 79 9.28 -4.85 -1.83
C LEU A 79 10.49 -4.25 -2.56
N LEU A 80 10.34 -3.07 -3.17
CA LEU A 80 11.44 -2.33 -3.78
C LEU A 80 12.51 -1.95 -2.75
N TYR A 81 12.09 -1.47 -1.57
CA TYR A 81 13.04 -1.14 -0.50
C TYR A 81 13.81 -2.37 -0.02
N ILE A 82 13.14 -3.50 0.21
CA ILE A 82 13.78 -4.75 0.61
C ILE A 82 14.76 -5.23 -0.47
N LEU A 83 14.35 -5.21 -1.74
CA LEU A 83 15.16 -5.69 -2.86
C LEU A 83 16.38 -4.81 -3.09
N TRP A 84 16.20 -3.48 -3.22
CA TRP A 84 17.27 -2.58 -3.63
C TRP A 84 18.22 -2.18 -2.49
N SER A 85 17.75 -2.24 -1.23
CA SER A 85 18.63 -1.98 -0.07
C SER A 85 19.74 -3.02 0.11
N GLN A 86 19.68 -4.12 -0.62
CA GLN A 86 20.75 -5.14 -0.64
C GLN A 86 21.95 -4.68 -1.47
N TRP A 87 21.75 -3.83 -2.48
CA TRP A 87 22.78 -3.42 -3.44
C TRP A 87 23.06 -1.92 -3.41
N ILE A 88 22.08 -1.11 -3.00
CA ILE A 88 22.21 0.34 -2.92
C ILE A 88 22.26 0.76 -1.45
N ARG A 89 23.27 1.56 -1.06
CA ARG A 89 23.37 2.09 0.31
C ARG A 89 22.08 2.84 0.68
N LYS A 90 21.57 2.55 1.87
CA LYS A 90 20.39 3.24 2.44
C LYS A 90 20.68 4.74 2.55
N GLY A 91 19.86 5.55 1.93
CA GLY A 91 20.01 6.99 1.92
C GLY A 91 19.18 7.64 0.80
N ARG A 92 19.35 8.94 0.63
CA ARG A 92 18.55 9.77 -0.28
C ARG A 92 18.46 9.20 -1.72
N LYS A 93 19.58 8.67 -2.25
CA LYS A 93 19.61 8.09 -3.59
C LYS A 93 18.64 6.90 -3.73
N LEU A 94 18.69 5.96 -2.78
CA LEU A 94 17.79 4.80 -2.77
C LEU A 94 16.31 5.24 -2.71
N TYR A 95 16.02 6.18 -1.80
CA TYR A 95 14.64 6.65 -1.58
C TYR A 95 14.08 7.35 -2.81
N LEU A 96 14.86 8.21 -3.45
CA LEU A 96 14.45 8.88 -4.69
C LEU A 96 14.24 7.89 -5.85
N LEU A 97 15.10 6.88 -5.97
CA LEU A 97 14.94 5.85 -6.99
C LEU A 97 13.66 5.04 -6.79
N ILE A 98 13.31 4.68 -5.54
CA ILE A 98 12.08 3.96 -5.24
C ILE A 98 10.86 4.82 -5.59
N VAL A 99 10.83 6.07 -5.13
CA VAL A 99 9.70 6.98 -5.42
C VAL A 99 9.55 7.20 -6.93
N LEU A 100 10.65 7.42 -7.65
CA LEU A 100 10.63 7.59 -9.11
C LEU A 100 10.12 6.32 -9.81
N TRP A 101 10.55 5.14 -9.36
CA TRP A 101 10.09 3.88 -9.93
C TRP A 101 8.59 3.67 -9.73
N VAL A 102 8.11 3.91 -8.49
CA VAL A 102 6.67 3.82 -8.18
C VAL A 102 5.87 4.82 -9.01
N PHE A 103 6.34 6.07 -9.12
CA PHE A 103 5.69 7.10 -9.95
C PHE A 103 5.59 6.69 -11.43
N CYS A 104 6.67 6.17 -11.99
CA CYS A 104 6.65 5.67 -13.37
C CYS A 104 5.71 4.46 -13.53
N SER A 105 5.69 3.55 -12.55
CA SER A 105 4.80 2.38 -12.57
C SER A 105 3.33 2.79 -12.49
N ALA A 106 2.98 3.72 -11.59
CA ALA A 106 1.63 4.26 -11.46
C ALA A 106 1.21 5.02 -12.73
N GLY A 107 2.12 5.82 -13.32
CA GLY A 107 1.85 6.52 -14.57
C GLY A 107 1.61 5.57 -15.74
N LEU A 108 2.36 4.47 -15.84
CA LEU A 108 2.13 3.44 -16.85
C LEU A 108 0.81 2.70 -16.64
N ASP A 109 0.43 2.44 -15.40
CA ASP A 109 -0.83 1.82 -15.05
C ASP A 109 -2.02 2.71 -15.46
N GLU A 110 -1.98 4.00 -15.09
CA GLU A 110 -3.00 4.97 -15.49
C GLU A 110 -3.06 5.17 -17.01
N LEU A 111 -1.91 5.16 -17.69
CA LEU A 111 -1.87 5.20 -19.14
C LEU A 111 -2.49 3.95 -19.77
N HIS A 112 -2.28 2.76 -19.17
CA HIS A 112 -2.93 1.52 -19.60
C HIS A 112 -4.44 1.62 -19.46
N GLN A 113 -4.94 2.19 -18.35
CA GLN A 113 -6.36 2.36 -18.10
C GLN A 113 -7.08 3.23 -19.14
N LEU A 114 -6.40 4.14 -19.84
CA LEU A 114 -6.98 4.88 -20.98
C LEU A 114 -7.50 3.97 -22.10
N PHE A 115 -6.94 2.78 -22.24
CA PHE A 115 -7.34 1.81 -23.26
C PHE A 115 -8.40 0.84 -22.78
N VAL A 116 -8.81 0.94 -21.51
CA VAL A 116 -9.82 0.07 -20.89
C VAL A 116 -11.18 0.75 -20.90
N PRO A 117 -12.23 0.08 -21.46
CA PRO A 117 -13.59 0.65 -21.51
C PRO A 117 -14.10 1.05 -20.12
N GLY A 118 -14.71 2.23 -20.03
CA GLY A 118 -15.30 2.71 -18.78
C GLY A 118 -14.31 3.18 -17.71
N ARG A 119 -13.01 3.32 -18.06
CA ARG A 119 -11.98 3.88 -17.17
C ARG A 119 -11.49 5.24 -17.67
N TRP A 120 -11.00 6.05 -16.74
CA TRP A 120 -10.46 7.38 -16.99
C TRP A 120 -9.09 7.50 -16.34
N CYS A 121 -8.12 8.03 -17.06
CA CYS A 121 -6.79 8.33 -16.52
C CYS A 121 -6.87 9.57 -15.61
N SER A 122 -6.29 9.48 -14.43
CA SER A 122 -6.26 10.56 -13.45
C SER A 122 -4.84 10.78 -12.93
N PHE A 123 -4.30 11.96 -13.16
CA PHE A 123 -3.02 12.34 -12.58
C PHE A 123 -3.03 12.30 -11.03
N TRP A 124 -4.20 12.57 -10.42
CA TRP A 124 -4.36 12.48 -8.96
C TRP A 124 -4.23 11.06 -8.45
N ASP A 125 -4.61 10.06 -9.24
CA ASP A 125 -4.47 8.65 -8.87
C ASP A 125 -3.01 8.23 -8.97
N VAL A 126 -2.23 8.71 -9.98
CA VAL A 126 -0.77 8.54 -10.02
C VAL A 126 -0.10 9.11 -8.76
N LEU A 127 -0.52 10.29 -8.29
CA LEU A 127 0.02 10.88 -7.07
C LEU A 127 -0.35 10.06 -5.83
N LEU A 128 -1.59 9.62 -5.72
CA LEU A 128 -2.07 8.79 -4.60
C LEU A 128 -1.27 7.50 -4.50
N ASP A 129 -1.08 6.80 -5.62
CA ASP A 129 -0.34 5.56 -5.72
C ASP A 129 1.15 5.76 -5.40
N THR A 130 1.72 6.88 -5.89
CA THR A 130 3.09 7.28 -5.52
C THR A 130 3.23 7.53 -4.01
N CYS A 131 2.24 8.19 -3.40
CA CYS A 131 2.20 8.37 -1.95
C CYS A 131 2.09 7.02 -1.22
N GLY A 132 1.31 6.07 -1.75
CA GLY A 132 1.26 4.70 -1.23
C GLY A 132 2.63 4.05 -1.21
N GLY A 133 3.35 4.05 -2.34
CA GLY A 133 4.69 3.49 -2.42
C GLY A 133 5.71 4.18 -1.50
N ALA A 134 5.66 5.51 -1.41
CA ALA A 134 6.49 6.26 -0.47
C ALA A 134 6.17 5.89 1.00
N PHE A 135 4.90 5.73 1.33
CA PHE A 135 4.44 5.28 2.65
C PHE A 135 4.98 3.89 3.01
N GLY A 136 4.87 2.92 2.09
CA GLY A 136 5.42 1.57 2.29
C GLY A 136 6.94 1.58 2.55
N MET A 137 7.69 2.36 1.76
CA MET A 137 9.11 2.57 1.98
C MET A 137 9.40 3.17 3.38
N LEU A 138 8.63 4.19 3.80
CA LEU A 138 8.80 4.84 5.10
C LEU A 138 8.53 3.89 6.25
N LEU A 139 7.57 2.98 6.13
CA LEU A 139 7.33 1.92 7.12
C LEU A 139 8.56 1.04 7.31
N CYS A 140 9.24 0.64 6.23
CA CYS A 140 10.47 -0.13 6.30
C CYS A 140 11.59 0.64 7.01
N ILE A 141 11.75 1.94 6.72
CA ILE A 141 12.76 2.79 7.35
C ILE A 141 12.48 2.90 8.86
N ALA A 142 11.22 3.14 9.23
CA ALA A 142 10.80 3.25 10.63
C ALA A 142 11.03 1.94 11.39
N ALA A 143 10.62 0.81 10.83
CA ALA A 143 10.83 -0.51 11.41
C ALA A 143 12.33 -0.80 11.63
N GLY A 144 13.18 -0.47 10.65
CA GLY A 144 14.62 -0.62 10.77
C GLY A 144 15.24 0.22 11.90
N LYS A 145 14.78 1.48 12.05
CA LYS A 145 15.24 2.36 13.14
C LYS A 145 14.80 1.84 14.52
N LEU A 146 13.58 1.37 14.65
CA LEU A 146 13.04 0.83 15.90
C LEU A 146 13.81 -0.44 16.33
N THR A 147 14.09 -1.32 15.40
CA THR A 147 14.86 -2.56 15.65
C THR A 147 16.30 -2.23 16.07
N ALA A 148 16.93 -1.26 15.40
CA ALA A 148 18.28 -0.82 15.77
C ALA A 148 18.33 -0.18 17.17
N ARG A 149 17.30 0.57 17.54
CA ARG A 149 17.19 1.18 18.88
C ARG A 149 17.06 0.12 19.98
N ARG A 150 16.19 -0.87 19.78
CA ARG A 150 15.99 -1.97 20.74
C ARG A 150 17.26 -2.81 20.98
N ARG A 151 18.14 -2.94 19.98
CA ARG A 151 19.40 -3.68 20.11
C ARG A 151 20.47 -2.93 20.90
N ARG A 152 20.41 -1.58 20.97
CA ARG A 152 21.40 -0.76 21.69
C ARG A 152 21.15 -0.69 23.19
N THR A 153 19.91 -0.73 23.64
CA THR A 153 19.53 -0.61 25.05
C THR A 153 20.14 -1.71 25.93
N PRO A 154 20.11 -3.02 25.58
CA PRO A 154 20.68 -4.09 26.44
C PRO A 154 22.21 -4.08 26.54
N GLN A 155 22.94 -3.44 25.64
CA GLN A 155 24.41 -3.37 25.69
C GLN A 155 24.92 -2.29 26.65
N GLN A 156 24.17 -1.18 26.78
CA GLN A 156 24.51 -0.13 27.74
C GLN A 156 24.33 -0.58 29.18
N ASP A 157 23.26 -1.33 29.46
CA ASP A 157 23.00 -1.88 30.80
C ASP A 157 24.09 -2.88 31.26
N ARG A 158 24.64 -3.67 30.33
CA ARG A 158 25.73 -4.62 30.63
C ARG A 158 27.07 -3.94 30.87
N GLN A 159 27.39 -2.84 30.17
CA GLN A 159 28.60 -2.08 30.36
C GLN A 159 28.57 -1.27 31.65
N GLY A 160 27.42 -0.78 32.08
CA GLY A 160 27.22 -0.12 33.38
C GLY A 160 27.47 -1.04 34.57
N GLN A 161 27.04 -2.30 34.48
CA GLN A 161 27.24 -3.29 35.55
C GLN A 161 28.66 -3.78 35.68
N GLN A 162 29.46 -3.83 34.60
CA GLN A 162 30.85 -4.23 34.63
C GLN A 162 31.80 -3.13 35.15
N GLY A 163 31.39 -1.86 35.08
CA GLY A 163 32.16 -0.74 35.60
C GLY A 163 31.93 -0.46 37.10
N GLU A 164 30.98 -1.12 37.76
CA GLU A 164 30.74 -1.04 39.20
C GLU A 164 31.44 -2.17 40.00
N GLU A 165 31.98 -3.19 39.32
CA GLU A 165 32.65 -4.32 39.95
C GLU A 165 34.18 -4.19 39.99
N ASP A 166 34.78 -3.17 39.32
CA ASP A 166 36.21 -2.84 39.36
C ASP A 166 36.45 -1.61 40.28
#